data_68a5a7ee4533c5619de473ac92e4e775
#
_entry.id   68a5a7ee4533c5619de473ac92e4e775
#
_cell.length_a   1.000
_cell.length_b   1.000
_cell.length_c   1.000
_cell.angle_alpha   90.00
_cell.angle_beta   90.00
_cell.angle_gamma   90.00
#
_symmetry.space_group_name_H-M   'P 1'
#
loop_
_entity.id
_entity.type
_entity.pdbx_description
1 polymer ?
#
loop_
_entity_poly.entity_id
_entity_poly.type
_entity_poly.pdbx_seq_one_letter_code
_entity_poly.pdbx_strand_id
1 'polypeptide(L)'
;HAPSARRPVPRRGSLMARREVERRDDRPAFVLHAWPYKETSLIVEAFAEGEGRVAMVARGAKRPRSELHGVLQAFQPVTLSWSGAGELKTLVRAEWRGGMPLPSGSALLCGFYLNELLLKLLPREDPHPRLYAAYRDALDELAAGAAQAPVLRRFELALMAELGYALQLTADADTGEAIDPDTRYHYAFDRGAQRRAPPPGVRWPLVRGATLIALGAGRYDDAATAAEAKRLMREIIDHHLEARTIMSRKVVRDLMALDDEKTE
;
A
#
# COMPACT_ATOMS: atom_id res chain seq x y z
N HIS A 1 7.72 -4.08 80.40
CA HIS A 1 7.55 -3.18 79.27
C HIS A 1 8.68 -3.43 78.28
N ALA A 2 8.39 -4.15 77.20
CA ALA A 2 9.30 -4.33 76.04
C ALA A 2 8.82 -3.45 74.90
N PRO A 3 9.71 -2.79 74.18
CA PRO A 3 9.30 -1.96 73.04
C PRO A 3 9.10 -2.82 71.80
N SER A 4 7.98 -2.57 71.11
CA SER A 4 7.53 -3.16 69.87
C SER A 4 8.47 -2.78 68.73
N ALA A 5 9.05 -3.76 68.06
CA ALA A 5 9.85 -3.59 66.87
C ALA A 5 8.92 -3.32 65.65
N ARG A 6 9.03 -2.13 65.08
CA ARG A 6 8.37 -1.78 63.81
C ARG A 6 9.06 -2.50 62.65
N ARG A 7 8.31 -3.34 61.92
CA ARG A 7 8.74 -3.95 60.67
C ARG A 7 8.92 -2.86 59.57
N PRO A 8 9.97 -2.91 58.80
CA PRO A 8 10.12 -1.99 57.68
C PRO A 8 9.17 -2.38 56.55
N VAL A 9 8.43 -1.39 56.03
CA VAL A 9 7.57 -1.49 54.83
C VAL A 9 8.48 -1.60 53.59
N PRO A 10 8.28 -2.60 52.72
CA PRO A 10 9.06 -2.68 51.50
C PRO A 10 8.70 -1.52 50.55
N ARG A 11 9.67 -0.70 50.21
CA ARG A 11 9.58 0.31 49.17
C ARG A 11 9.23 -0.39 47.85
N ARG A 12 8.05 -0.17 47.34
CA ARG A 12 7.69 -0.51 45.95
C ARG A 12 8.64 0.24 45.03
N GLY A 13 9.69 -0.42 44.58
CA GLY A 13 10.50 -0.01 43.49
C GLY A 13 9.61 0.03 42.22
N SER A 14 9.44 1.21 41.66
CA SER A 14 8.85 1.40 40.34
C SER A 14 9.74 0.68 39.33
N LEU A 15 9.36 -0.54 38.97
CA LEU A 15 9.82 -1.18 37.72
C LEU A 15 9.17 -0.44 36.56
N MET A 16 9.76 0.69 36.18
CA MET A 16 9.64 1.14 34.79
C MET A 16 10.36 0.08 33.97
N ALA A 17 9.58 -0.83 33.39
CA ALA A 17 10.09 -1.73 32.36
C ALA A 17 10.77 -0.85 31.31
N ARG A 18 12.11 -0.91 31.20
CA ARG A 18 12.83 -0.41 30.05
C ARG A 18 12.21 -1.14 28.85
N ARG A 19 11.41 -0.44 28.04
CA ARG A 19 11.02 -0.93 26.73
C ARG A 19 12.35 -1.26 26.03
N GLU A 20 12.59 -2.54 25.78
CA GLU A 20 13.73 -2.97 24.99
C GLU A 20 13.72 -2.18 23.70
N VAL A 21 14.86 -1.55 23.37
CA VAL A 21 15.01 -0.84 22.12
C VAL A 21 15.04 -1.89 21.04
N GLU A 22 13.92 -2.07 20.37
CA GLU A 22 13.79 -2.99 19.28
C GLU A 22 14.71 -2.53 18.14
N ARG A 23 15.61 -3.42 17.71
CA ARG A 23 16.53 -3.17 16.61
C ARG A 23 16.26 -4.16 15.49
N ARG A 24 16.24 -3.67 14.27
CA ARG A 24 16.17 -4.47 13.04
C ARG A 24 17.39 -4.12 12.20
N ASP A 25 18.10 -5.15 11.75
CA ASP A 25 19.30 -4.98 10.93
C ASP A 25 19.07 -5.57 9.54
N ASP A 26 19.57 -4.87 8.54
CA ASP A 26 19.72 -5.29 7.14
C ASP A 26 18.43 -5.84 6.49
N ARG A 27 17.31 -5.16 6.71
CA ARG A 27 16.01 -5.56 6.13
C ARG A 27 15.87 -5.05 4.70
N PRO A 28 15.55 -5.95 3.74
CA PRO A 28 15.16 -5.53 2.40
C PRO A 28 13.93 -4.65 2.45
N ALA A 29 13.95 -3.54 1.73
CA ALA A 29 12.84 -2.60 1.75
C ALA A 29 12.77 -1.76 0.47
N PHE A 30 11.63 -1.10 0.29
CA PHE A 30 11.43 -0.01 -0.66
C PHE A 30 11.00 1.24 0.08
N VAL A 31 11.56 2.39 -0.29
CA VAL A 31 11.09 3.68 0.21
C VAL A 31 9.78 4.01 -0.52
N LEU A 32 8.70 4.19 0.24
CA LEU A 32 7.40 4.59 -0.30
C LEU A 32 7.30 6.10 -0.44
N HIS A 33 7.75 6.82 0.58
CA HIS A 33 7.73 8.28 0.62
C HIS A 33 8.74 8.82 1.62
N ALA A 34 9.25 10.02 1.36
CA ALA A 34 10.11 10.76 2.29
C ALA A 34 9.70 12.24 2.29
N TRP A 35 9.55 12.84 3.48
CA TRP A 35 9.24 14.25 3.61
C TRP A 35 10.14 14.95 4.61
N PRO A 36 10.36 16.28 4.45
CA PRO A 36 11.19 17.05 5.36
C PRO A 36 10.72 16.97 6.81
N TYR A 37 11.67 16.76 7.71
CA TYR A 37 11.46 16.79 9.15
C TYR A 37 12.60 17.52 9.84
N LYS A 38 12.27 18.58 10.63
CA LYS A 38 13.26 19.49 11.19
C LYS A 38 14.21 20.04 10.12
N GLU A 39 15.30 20.66 10.52
CA GLU A 39 16.22 21.34 9.58
C GLU A 39 16.98 20.39 8.67
N THR A 40 17.50 19.28 9.19
CA THR A 40 18.43 18.40 8.47
C THR A 40 17.92 16.96 8.27
N SER A 41 16.73 16.60 8.78
CA SER A 41 16.23 15.24 8.80
C SER A 41 15.11 15.04 7.78
N LEU A 42 14.84 13.78 7.44
CA LEU A 42 13.66 13.31 6.75
C LEU A 42 12.87 12.36 7.65
N ILE A 43 11.55 12.32 7.52
CA ILE A 43 10.76 11.16 7.87
C ILE A 43 10.63 10.31 6.61
N VAL A 44 10.92 9.03 6.73
CA VAL A 44 10.86 8.04 5.65
C VAL A 44 9.83 7.00 6.00
N GLU A 45 8.88 6.78 5.12
CA GLU A 45 8.01 5.60 5.14
C GLU A 45 8.60 4.57 4.19
N ALA A 46 8.84 3.38 4.68
CA ALA A 46 9.33 2.27 3.89
C ALA A 46 8.41 1.05 4.03
N PHE A 47 8.37 0.24 3.00
CA PHE A 47 7.78 -1.09 3.03
C PHE A 47 8.91 -2.11 3.12
N ALA A 48 9.05 -2.76 4.26
CA ALA A 48 10.15 -3.66 4.58
C ALA A 48 9.67 -5.11 4.60
N GLU A 49 10.46 -5.99 4.00
CA GLU A 49 10.17 -7.42 3.91
C GLU A 49 10.08 -8.04 5.31
N GLY A 50 8.96 -8.69 5.60
CA GLY A 50 8.71 -9.34 6.90
C GLY A 50 8.44 -8.40 8.08
N GLU A 51 8.48 -7.07 7.86
CA GLU A 51 8.22 -6.08 8.91
C GLU A 51 7.01 -5.19 8.58
N GLY A 52 6.54 -5.19 7.32
CA GLY A 52 5.45 -4.34 6.88
C GLY A 52 5.87 -2.89 6.62
N ARG A 53 4.94 -1.96 6.79
CA ARG A 53 5.20 -0.52 6.60
C ARG A 53 5.81 0.08 7.87
N VAL A 54 6.97 0.70 7.74
CA VAL A 54 7.73 1.27 8.87
C VAL A 54 8.03 2.74 8.62
N ALA A 55 7.77 3.58 9.63
CA ALA A 55 8.15 4.99 9.62
C ALA A 55 9.44 5.22 10.42
N MET A 56 10.38 5.99 9.87
CA MET A 56 11.64 6.24 10.53
C MET A 56 12.19 7.64 10.27
N VAL A 57 12.91 8.18 11.26
CA VAL A 57 13.65 9.45 11.11
C VAL A 57 15.03 9.15 10.55
N ALA A 58 15.32 9.69 9.38
CA ALA A 58 16.65 9.70 8.77
C ALA A 58 17.36 11.02 9.15
N ARG A 59 18.19 10.98 10.19
CA ARG A 59 18.88 12.15 10.70
C ARG A 59 19.97 12.59 9.74
N GLY A 60 20.07 13.88 9.47
CA GLY A 60 21.08 14.45 8.59
C GLY A 60 20.89 14.15 7.10
N ALA A 61 19.80 13.48 6.69
CA ALA A 61 19.55 13.11 5.31
C ALA A 61 19.45 14.32 4.36
N LYS A 62 19.05 15.50 4.86
CA LYS A 62 18.97 16.75 4.07
C LYS A 62 20.31 17.52 3.97
N ARG A 63 21.36 17.07 4.62
CA ARG A 63 22.67 17.74 4.53
C ARG A 63 23.22 17.61 3.11
N PRO A 64 23.89 18.64 2.55
CA PRO A 64 24.35 18.65 1.16
C PRO A 64 25.27 17.49 0.76
N ARG A 65 26.01 16.93 1.73
CA ARG A 65 26.93 15.80 1.52
C ARG A 65 26.42 14.49 2.11
N SER A 66 25.13 14.37 2.32
CA SER A 66 24.55 13.15 2.88
C SER A 66 24.42 12.07 1.81
N GLU A 67 25.06 10.93 2.03
CA GLU A 67 24.89 9.73 1.18
C GLU A 67 23.44 9.22 1.17
N LEU A 68 22.69 9.46 2.24
CA LEU A 68 21.28 9.07 2.35
C LEU A 68 20.39 9.71 1.28
N HIS A 69 20.78 10.87 0.73
CA HIS A 69 20.00 11.56 -0.29
C HIS A 69 19.87 10.74 -1.58
N GLY A 70 20.93 10.03 -1.98
CA GLY A 70 20.92 9.16 -3.15
C GLY A 70 20.28 7.79 -2.90
N VAL A 71 20.31 7.33 -1.65
CA VAL A 71 19.82 6.00 -1.27
C VAL A 71 18.31 5.99 -0.98
N LEU A 72 17.80 7.04 -0.32
CA LEU A 72 16.37 7.10 0.11
C LEU A 72 15.45 7.59 -1.03
N GLN A 73 15.56 6.95 -2.19
CA GLN A 73 14.75 7.23 -3.36
C GLN A 73 13.59 6.23 -3.47
N ALA A 74 12.41 6.72 -3.90
CA ALA A 74 11.28 5.83 -4.18
C ALA A 74 11.61 4.82 -5.30
N PHE A 75 11.00 3.65 -5.23
CA PHE A 75 11.09 2.56 -6.22
C PHE A 75 12.46 1.85 -6.31
N GLN A 76 13.43 2.25 -5.51
CA GLN A 76 14.72 1.56 -5.45
C GLN A 76 14.75 0.54 -4.33
N PRO A 77 15.26 -0.67 -4.58
CA PRO A 77 15.49 -1.66 -3.53
C PRO A 77 16.63 -1.21 -2.64
N VAL A 78 16.38 -1.15 -1.34
CA VAL A 78 17.33 -0.75 -0.32
C VAL A 78 17.40 -1.80 0.79
N THR A 79 18.51 -1.77 1.52
CA THR A 79 18.63 -2.46 2.81
C THR A 79 18.59 -1.41 3.91
N LEU A 80 17.67 -1.56 4.87
CA LEU A 80 17.49 -0.63 5.97
C LEU A 80 17.76 -1.31 7.30
N SER A 81 18.45 -0.58 8.20
CA SER A 81 18.57 -0.94 9.62
C SER A 81 18.02 0.21 10.45
N TRP A 82 17.22 -0.13 11.46
CA TRP A 82 16.63 0.87 12.34
C TRP A 82 16.53 0.40 13.78
N SER A 83 16.27 1.34 14.70
CA SER A 83 16.05 1.07 16.12
C SER A 83 14.95 1.98 16.68
N GLY A 84 14.30 1.53 17.74
CA GLY A 84 13.31 2.28 18.49
C GLY A 84 12.06 1.45 18.81
N ALA A 85 11.43 1.76 19.93
CA ALA A 85 10.24 1.04 20.44
C ALA A 85 8.91 1.75 20.11
N GLY A 86 8.95 2.93 19.50
CA GLY A 86 7.75 3.72 19.13
C GLY A 86 7.37 3.53 17.67
N GLU A 87 6.23 4.10 17.28
CA GLU A 87 5.76 4.10 15.90
C GLU A 87 6.74 4.78 14.91
N LEU A 88 7.49 5.76 15.39
CA LEU A 88 8.52 6.43 14.62
C LEU A 88 9.90 5.94 15.08
N LYS A 89 10.50 5.09 14.27
CA LYS A 89 11.82 4.50 14.51
C LYS A 89 12.93 5.53 14.20
N THR A 90 14.18 5.18 14.50
CA THR A 90 15.36 5.92 14.04
C THR A 90 16.11 5.09 13.02
N LEU A 91 16.30 5.61 11.81
CA LEU A 91 17.13 4.98 10.79
C LEU A 91 18.58 4.99 11.27
N VAL A 92 19.21 3.81 11.27
CA VAL A 92 20.61 3.60 11.66
C VAL A 92 21.49 3.51 10.41
N ARG A 93 21.05 2.75 9.40
CA ARG A 93 21.79 2.51 8.16
C ARG A 93 20.82 2.34 7.00
N ALA A 94 21.21 2.83 5.84
CA ALA A 94 20.53 2.59 4.58
C ALA A 94 21.56 2.31 3.49
N GLU A 95 21.35 1.26 2.70
CA GLU A 95 22.23 0.89 1.60
C GLU A 95 21.38 0.56 0.37
N TRP A 96 21.87 1.03 -0.77
CA TRP A 96 21.31 0.67 -2.05
C TRP A 96 21.68 -0.77 -2.44
N ARG A 97 20.71 -1.57 -2.87
CA ARG A 97 20.90 -2.99 -3.17
C ARG A 97 21.24 -3.31 -4.63
N GLY A 98 21.36 -2.30 -5.47
CA GLY A 98 21.54 -2.51 -6.90
C GLY A 98 20.30 -2.18 -7.73
N GLY A 99 20.54 -1.93 -9.02
CA GLY A 99 19.59 -1.28 -9.89
C GLY A 99 18.41 -2.15 -10.32
N MET A 100 17.27 -1.84 -9.80
CA MET A 100 16.02 -2.05 -10.50
C MET A 100 15.84 -0.85 -11.45
N PRO A 101 15.54 -1.06 -12.74
CA PRO A 101 15.20 0.05 -13.61
C PRO A 101 14.04 0.85 -13.02
N LEU A 102 14.08 2.18 -13.14
CA LEU A 102 12.97 3.00 -12.69
C LEU A 102 11.85 2.99 -13.72
N PRO A 103 10.59 2.88 -13.31
CA PRO A 103 9.47 3.17 -14.18
C PRO A 103 9.61 4.59 -14.77
N SER A 104 9.23 4.80 -16.02
CA SER A 104 9.30 6.11 -16.68
C SER A 104 7.97 6.52 -17.30
N GLY A 105 7.80 7.81 -17.60
CA GLY A 105 6.56 8.33 -18.17
C GLY A 105 5.33 8.00 -17.34
N SER A 106 4.28 7.48 -17.95
CA SER A 106 3.03 7.09 -17.26
C SER A 106 3.20 5.93 -16.29
N ALA A 107 4.18 5.03 -16.50
CA ALA A 107 4.50 3.95 -15.58
C ALA A 107 5.03 4.47 -14.23
N LEU A 108 5.75 5.60 -14.23
CA LEU A 108 6.18 6.27 -13.00
C LEU A 108 5.00 6.72 -12.15
N LEU A 109 3.96 7.27 -12.79
CA LEU A 109 2.73 7.67 -12.10
C LEU A 109 1.99 6.46 -11.52
N CYS A 110 2.04 5.31 -12.21
CA CYS A 110 1.53 4.05 -11.67
C CYS A 110 2.31 3.63 -10.41
N GLY A 111 3.63 3.74 -10.40
CA GLY A 111 4.45 3.48 -9.21
C GLY A 111 4.05 4.37 -8.02
N PHE A 112 3.87 5.66 -8.22
CA PHE A 112 3.37 6.56 -7.16
C PHE A 112 1.97 6.21 -6.68
N TYR A 113 1.12 5.72 -7.57
CA TYR A 113 -0.20 5.22 -7.19
C TYR A 113 -0.09 3.98 -6.28
N LEU A 114 0.80 3.02 -6.60
CA LEU A 114 1.03 1.86 -5.73
C LEU A 114 1.53 2.29 -4.35
N ASN A 115 2.51 3.22 -4.29
CA ASN A 115 3.00 3.77 -3.03
C ASN A 115 1.89 4.42 -2.21
N GLU A 116 1.04 5.20 -2.85
CA GLU A 116 -0.06 5.89 -2.18
C GLU A 116 -1.09 4.91 -1.62
N LEU A 117 -1.41 3.82 -2.33
CA LEU A 117 -2.28 2.76 -1.82
C LEU A 117 -1.70 2.13 -0.55
N LEU A 118 -0.41 1.76 -0.57
CA LEU A 118 0.26 1.21 0.61
C LEU A 118 0.25 2.18 1.78
N LEU A 119 0.56 3.46 1.54
CA LEU A 119 0.59 4.48 2.58
C LEU A 119 -0.78 4.72 3.23
N LYS A 120 -1.87 4.58 2.48
CA LYS A 120 -3.21 4.88 2.94
C LYS A 120 -3.95 3.69 3.54
N LEU A 121 -3.72 2.50 3.00
CA LEU A 121 -4.49 1.31 3.35
C LEU A 121 -3.73 0.36 4.28
N LEU A 122 -2.39 0.27 4.15
CA LEU A 122 -1.62 -0.68 4.93
C LEU A 122 -1.31 -0.13 6.34
N PRO A 123 -1.64 -0.85 7.42
CA PRO A 123 -1.21 -0.50 8.77
C PRO A 123 0.33 -0.49 8.88
N ARG A 124 0.87 0.23 9.87
CA ARG A 124 2.29 0.15 10.20
C ARG A 124 2.59 -1.11 11.00
N GLU A 125 3.81 -1.64 10.80
CA GLU A 125 4.36 -2.76 11.57
C GLU A 125 3.48 -4.03 11.49
N ASP A 126 2.79 -4.21 10.37
CA ASP A 126 1.99 -5.39 10.05
C ASP A 126 2.63 -6.11 8.84
N PRO A 127 3.23 -7.30 9.04
CA PRO A 127 3.93 -8.01 8.01
C PRO A 127 2.99 -8.58 6.93
N HIS A 128 3.26 -8.24 5.67
CA HIS A 128 2.55 -8.74 4.50
C HIS A 128 3.54 -9.21 3.43
N PRO A 129 4.19 -10.38 3.60
CA PRO A 129 5.26 -10.84 2.71
C PRO A 129 4.78 -11.08 1.27
N ARG A 130 3.55 -11.55 1.08
CA ARG A 130 2.95 -11.74 -0.26
C ARG A 130 2.72 -10.39 -0.95
N LEU A 131 2.26 -9.38 -0.22
CA LEU A 131 2.07 -8.05 -0.77
C LEU A 131 3.41 -7.38 -1.09
N TYR A 132 4.45 -7.61 -0.27
CA TYR A 132 5.80 -7.14 -0.57
C TYR A 132 6.32 -7.70 -1.90
N ALA A 133 6.14 -9.01 -2.13
CA ALA A 133 6.49 -9.64 -3.40
C ALA A 133 5.67 -9.07 -4.56
N ALA A 134 4.35 -8.93 -4.40
CA ALA A 134 3.47 -8.35 -5.42
C ALA A 134 3.83 -6.90 -5.77
N TYR A 135 4.25 -6.11 -4.78
CA TYR A 135 4.72 -4.73 -5.00
C TYR A 135 6.02 -4.69 -5.80
N ARG A 136 7.01 -5.51 -5.42
CA ARG A 136 8.28 -5.63 -6.15
C ARG A 136 8.03 -6.04 -7.60
N ASP A 137 7.25 -7.10 -7.82
CA ASP A 137 6.95 -7.63 -9.15
C ASP A 137 6.19 -6.60 -10.01
N ALA A 138 5.27 -5.85 -9.41
CA ALA A 138 4.57 -4.76 -10.09
C ALA A 138 5.52 -3.63 -10.54
N LEU A 139 6.50 -3.24 -9.70
CA LEU A 139 7.50 -2.25 -10.07
C LEU A 139 8.42 -2.75 -11.19
N ASP A 140 8.87 -4.01 -11.13
CA ASP A 140 9.69 -4.64 -12.17
C ASP A 140 8.97 -4.66 -13.52
N GLU A 141 7.70 -5.07 -13.54
CA GLU A 141 6.89 -5.12 -14.74
C GLU A 141 6.62 -3.72 -15.32
N LEU A 142 6.32 -2.73 -14.47
CA LEU A 142 6.14 -1.34 -14.90
C LEU A 142 7.44 -0.78 -15.50
N ALA A 143 8.59 -1.08 -14.91
CA ALA A 143 9.89 -0.65 -15.41
C ALA A 143 10.26 -1.33 -16.73
N ALA A 144 9.85 -2.59 -16.92
CA ALA A 144 10.02 -3.35 -18.16
C ALA A 144 9.05 -2.92 -19.27
N GLY A 145 8.15 -1.96 -19.03
CA GLY A 145 7.19 -1.47 -20.02
C GLY A 145 5.96 -2.36 -20.22
N ALA A 146 5.64 -3.20 -19.26
CA ALA A 146 4.43 -4.02 -19.31
C ALA A 146 3.16 -3.15 -19.36
N ALA A 147 2.06 -3.72 -19.88
CA ALA A 147 0.76 -3.07 -19.93
C ALA A 147 0.30 -2.71 -18.50
N GLN A 148 0.07 -1.42 -18.24
CA GLN A 148 -0.18 -0.89 -16.90
C GLN A 148 -1.47 -1.43 -16.27
N ALA A 149 -2.54 -1.58 -17.06
CA ALA A 149 -3.84 -1.97 -16.54
C ALA A 149 -3.82 -3.35 -15.84
N PRO A 150 -3.27 -4.43 -16.43
CA PRO A 150 -3.15 -5.72 -15.77
C PRO A 150 -2.27 -5.68 -14.51
N VAL A 151 -1.13 -4.97 -14.58
CA VAL A 151 -0.21 -4.84 -13.44
C VAL A 151 -0.91 -4.18 -12.24
N LEU A 152 -1.57 -3.05 -12.46
CA LEU A 152 -2.29 -2.34 -11.41
C LEU A 152 -3.43 -3.18 -10.83
N ARG A 153 -4.24 -3.82 -11.66
CA ARG A 153 -5.38 -4.63 -11.18
C ARG A 153 -4.90 -5.82 -10.36
N ARG A 154 -3.84 -6.49 -10.77
CA ARG A 154 -3.25 -7.61 -10.02
C ARG A 154 -2.73 -7.16 -8.65
N PHE A 155 -2.02 -6.04 -8.59
CA PHE A 155 -1.56 -5.48 -7.31
C PHE A 155 -2.72 -5.07 -6.41
N GLU A 156 -3.73 -4.38 -6.94
CA GLU A 156 -4.93 -3.98 -6.19
C GLU A 156 -5.67 -5.17 -5.60
N LEU A 157 -5.82 -6.26 -6.37
CA LEU A 157 -6.43 -7.50 -5.88
C LEU A 157 -5.60 -8.13 -4.75
N ALA A 158 -4.27 -8.17 -4.91
CA ALA A 158 -3.36 -8.67 -3.88
C ALA A 158 -3.45 -7.82 -2.60
N LEU A 159 -3.48 -6.49 -2.73
CA LEU A 159 -3.63 -5.57 -1.60
C LEU A 159 -4.95 -5.81 -0.86
N MET A 160 -6.07 -5.87 -1.58
CA MET A 160 -7.38 -6.11 -0.97
C MET A 160 -7.44 -7.47 -0.27
N ALA A 161 -6.86 -8.52 -0.87
CA ALA A 161 -6.81 -9.84 -0.26
C ALA A 161 -5.97 -9.87 1.04
N GLU A 162 -4.80 -9.23 1.03
CA GLU A 162 -3.93 -9.14 2.21
C GLU A 162 -4.55 -8.31 3.35
N LEU A 163 -5.39 -7.35 3.03
CA LEU A 163 -6.17 -6.57 4.01
C LEU A 163 -7.44 -7.29 4.51
N GLY A 164 -7.70 -8.52 4.04
CA GLY A 164 -8.88 -9.30 4.43
C GLY A 164 -10.14 -9.01 3.61
N TYR A 165 -10.03 -8.24 2.53
CA TYR A 165 -11.13 -7.87 1.64
C TYR A 165 -11.02 -8.57 0.27
N ALA A 166 -10.65 -9.86 0.26
CA ALA A 166 -10.53 -10.64 -0.97
C ALA A 166 -11.83 -10.58 -1.80
N LEU A 167 -11.71 -10.19 -3.06
CA LEU A 167 -12.85 -10.04 -3.93
C LEU A 167 -13.44 -11.39 -4.36
N GLN A 168 -14.76 -11.54 -4.25
CA GLN A 168 -15.50 -12.68 -4.80
C GLN A 168 -15.84 -12.40 -6.27
N LEU A 169 -15.09 -13.03 -7.16
CA LEU A 169 -15.15 -12.79 -8.61
C LEU A 169 -15.62 -13.99 -9.43
N THR A 170 -15.85 -15.15 -8.79
CA THR A 170 -16.07 -16.43 -9.45
C THR A 170 -17.51 -16.92 -9.33
N ALA A 171 -18.24 -16.47 -8.32
CA ALA A 171 -19.60 -16.94 -8.06
C ALA A 171 -20.52 -15.79 -7.64
N ASP A 172 -21.80 -15.93 -7.91
CA ASP A 172 -22.87 -15.09 -7.39
C ASP A 172 -22.97 -15.30 -5.87
N ALA A 173 -22.87 -14.23 -5.10
CA ALA A 173 -22.83 -14.30 -3.64
C ALA A 173 -24.16 -14.71 -2.98
N ASP A 174 -25.28 -14.60 -3.69
CA ASP A 174 -26.59 -15.02 -3.18
C ASP A 174 -26.88 -16.51 -3.51
N THR A 175 -26.50 -16.96 -4.71
CA THR A 175 -26.88 -18.31 -5.19
C THR A 175 -25.73 -19.31 -5.14
N GLY A 176 -24.48 -18.85 -5.12
CA GLY A 176 -23.28 -19.70 -5.24
C GLY A 176 -23.03 -20.20 -6.67
N GLU A 177 -23.86 -19.83 -7.64
CA GLU A 177 -23.66 -20.20 -9.04
C GLU A 177 -22.43 -19.49 -9.63
N ALA A 178 -21.74 -20.14 -10.57
CA ALA A 178 -20.64 -19.51 -11.29
C ALA A 178 -21.08 -18.23 -12.01
N ILE A 179 -20.19 -17.25 -12.08
CA ILE A 179 -20.44 -16.01 -12.81
C ILE A 179 -20.65 -16.31 -14.29
N ASP A 180 -21.79 -15.89 -14.81
CA ASP A 180 -22.14 -15.95 -16.22
C ASP A 180 -21.59 -14.70 -16.93
N PRO A 181 -20.74 -14.85 -17.97
CA PRO A 181 -20.12 -13.73 -18.67
C PRO A 181 -21.14 -12.76 -19.32
N ASP A 182 -22.30 -13.25 -19.74
CA ASP A 182 -23.33 -12.49 -20.46
C ASP A 182 -24.30 -11.75 -19.52
N THR A 183 -24.21 -12.04 -18.22
CA THR A 183 -25.07 -11.42 -17.19
C THR A 183 -24.41 -10.20 -16.56
N ARG A 184 -25.23 -9.24 -16.09
CA ARG A 184 -24.77 -8.11 -15.27
C ARG A 184 -25.04 -8.38 -13.79
N TYR A 185 -24.07 -7.97 -12.97
CA TYR A 185 -24.10 -8.14 -11.53
C TYR A 185 -23.95 -6.79 -10.81
N HIS A 186 -24.68 -6.63 -9.73
CA HIS A 186 -24.41 -5.59 -8.74
C HIS A 186 -23.32 -6.09 -7.79
N TYR A 187 -22.25 -5.32 -7.60
CA TYR A 187 -21.14 -5.72 -6.72
C TYR A 187 -21.31 -5.10 -5.33
N ALA A 188 -21.76 -5.90 -4.36
CA ALA A 188 -21.80 -5.51 -2.95
C ALA A 188 -20.38 -5.59 -2.35
N PHE A 189 -19.90 -4.49 -1.76
CA PHE A 189 -18.50 -4.38 -1.31
C PHE A 189 -18.11 -5.39 -0.21
N ASP A 190 -19.08 -5.80 0.60
CA ASP A 190 -18.93 -6.76 1.71
C ASP A 190 -19.23 -8.21 1.32
N ARG A 191 -19.89 -8.46 0.20
CA ARG A 191 -20.41 -9.79 -0.17
C ARG A 191 -19.96 -10.29 -1.54
N GLY A 192 -19.71 -9.39 -2.47
CA GLY A 192 -19.35 -9.73 -3.85
C GLY A 192 -20.47 -9.52 -4.87
N ALA A 193 -20.36 -10.18 -6.01
CA ALA A 193 -21.29 -10.04 -7.14
C ALA A 193 -22.65 -10.69 -6.87
N GLN A 194 -23.74 -9.99 -7.18
CA GLN A 194 -25.13 -10.46 -7.00
C GLN A 194 -25.99 -10.03 -8.19
N ARG A 195 -26.89 -10.92 -8.64
CA ARG A 195 -27.90 -10.57 -9.66
C ARG A 195 -28.98 -9.65 -9.08
N ARG A 196 -29.21 -9.73 -7.79
CA ARG A 196 -30.20 -8.90 -7.10
C ARG A 196 -29.77 -7.44 -7.06
N ALA A 197 -30.75 -6.54 -7.26
CA ALA A 197 -30.53 -5.11 -7.10
C ALA A 197 -30.22 -4.72 -5.63
N PRO A 198 -29.48 -3.64 -5.40
CA PRO A 198 -29.22 -3.13 -4.05
C PRO A 198 -30.52 -2.71 -3.35
N PRO A 199 -30.55 -2.73 -2.00
CA PRO A 199 -31.64 -2.15 -1.23
C PRO A 199 -31.86 -0.66 -1.54
N PRO A 200 -33.08 -0.12 -1.32
CA PRO A 200 -33.33 1.30 -1.49
C PRO A 200 -32.29 2.18 -0.73
N GLY A 201 -31.74 3.18 -1.42
CA GLY A 201 -30.75 4.09 -0.85
C GLY A 201 -29.30 3.56 -0.85
N VAL A 202 -29.07 2.31 -1.22
CA VAL A 202 -27.73 1.73 -1.35
C VAL A 202 -27.31 1.72 -2.82
N ARG A 203 -26.07 2.09 -3.09
CA ARG A 203 -25.48 2.05 -4.43
C ARG A 203 -24.38 1.01 -4.51
N TRP A 204 -24.58 0.04 -5.41
CA TRP A 204 -23.56 -0.93 -5.79
C TRP A 204 -23.15 -0.73 -7.25
N PRO A 205 -21.86 -0.83 -7.58
CA PRO A 205 -21.44 -0.80 -8.97
C PRO A 205 -22.13 -1.92 -9.78
N LEU A 206 -22.58 -1.59 -10.98
CA LEU A 206 -23.10 -2.56 -11.94
C LEU A 206 -21.95 -2.94 -12.89
N VAL A 207 -21.69 -4.24 -13.02
CA VAL A 207 -20.55 -4.78 -13.76
C VAL A 207 -20.97 -6.02 -14.55
N ARG A 208 -20.37 -6.23 -15.74
CA ARG A 208 -20.58 -7.44 -16.53
C ARG A 208 -19.88 -8.65 -15.91
N GLY A 209 -20.48 -9.83 -16.03
CA GLY A 209 -19.84 -11.08 -15.61
C GLY A 209 -18.52 -11.32 -16.33
N ALA A 210 -18.46 -11.04 -17.64
CA ALA A 210 -17.21 -11.09 -18.40
C ALA A 210 -16.08 -10.24 -17.77
N THR A 211 -16.40 -9.06 -17.22
CA THR A 211 -15.44 -8.20 -16.54
C THR A 211 -14.96 -8.77 -15.22
N LEU A 212 -15.86 -9.40 -14.44
CA LEU A 212 -15.48 -10.09 -13.19
C LEU A 212 -14.53 -11.26 -13.47
N ILE A 213 -14.83 -12.07 -14.48
CA ILE A 213 -14.00 -13.19 -14.92
C ILE A 213 -12.64 -12.68 -15.40
N ALA A 214 -12.62 -11.64 -16.24
CA ALA A 214 -11.38 -11.02 -16.73
C ALA A 214 -10.51 -10.47 -15.61
N LEU A 215 -11.15 -9.81 -14.62
CA LEU A 215 -10.46 -9.27 -13.44
C LEU A 215 -9.82 -10.39 -12.62
N GLY A 216 -10.53 -11.48 -12.36
CA GLY A 216 -10.00 -12.66 -11.68
C GLY A 216 -8.88 -13.36 -12.42
N ALA A 217 -8.95 -13.40 -13.76
CA ALA A 217 -7.91 -13.98 -14.64
C ALA A 217 -6.72 -13.03 -14.88
N GLY A 218 -6.83 -11.74 -14.55
CA GLY A 218 -5.80 -10.73 -14.82
C GLY A 218 -5.56 -10.45 -16.31
N ARG A 219 -6.54 -10.76 -17.16
CA ARG A 219 -6.47 -10.58 -18.62
C ARG A 219 -7.66 -9.76 -19.12
N TYR A 220 -7.39 -8.80 -19.98
CA TYR A 220 -8.39 -7.89 -20.53
C TYR A 220 -8.28 -7.90 -22.04
N ASP A 221 -9.24 -8.55 -22.71
CA ASP A 221 -9.22 -8.79 -24.15
C ASP A 221 -9.62 -7.53 -24.95
N ASP A 222 -10.31 -6.60 -24.30
CA ASP A 222 -10.75 -5.35 -24.91
C ASP A 222 -10.67 -4.16 -23.97
N ALA A 223 -10.62 -2.94 -24.53
CA ALA A 223 -10.53 -1.69 -23.78
C ALA A 223 -11.75 -1.40 -22.90
N ALA A 224 -12.95 -1.85 -23.30
CA ALA A 224 -14.16 -1.64 -22.54
C ALA A 224 -14.16 -2.47 -21.25
N THR A 225 -13.73 -3.74 -21.32
CA THR A 225 -13.55 -4.62 -20.17
C THR A 225 -12.47 -4.08 -19.22
N ALA A 226 -11.34 -3.60 -19.76
CA ALA A 226 -10.28 -2.98 -18.95
C ALA A 226 -10.77 -1.71 -18.23
N ALA A 227 -11.54 -0.86 -18.92
CA ALA A 227 -12.12 0.35 -18.35
C ALA A 227 -13.16 0.05 -17.26
N GLU A 228 -14.00 -0.96 -17.46
CA GLU A 228 -15.01 -1.38 -16.48
C GLU A 228 -14.35 -1.99 -15.23
N ALA A 229 -13.32 -2.84 -15.39
CA ALA A 229 -12.53 -3.38 -14.29
C ALA A 229 -11.84 -2.25 -13.50
N LYS A 230 -11.26 -1.26 -14.17
CA LYS A 230 -10.66 -0.07 -13.54
C LYS A 230 -11.70 0.70 -12.71
N ARG A 231 -12.92 0.90 -13.26
CA ARG A 231 -13.98 1.60 -12.54
C ARG A 231 -14.42 0.82 -11.30
N LEU A 232 -14.65 -0.49 -11.42
CA LEU A 232 -15.04 -1.35 -10.31
C LEU A 232 -13.99 -1.30 -9.19
N MET A 233 -12.71 -1.53 -9.52
CA MET A 233 -11.63 -1.50 -8.52
C MET A 233 -11.49 -0.14 -7.86
N ARG A 234 -11.70 0.96 -8.61
CA ARG A 234 -11.72 2.30 -8.03
C ARG A 234 -12.81 2.44 -6.98
N GLU A 235 -14.05 2.03 -7.28
CA GLU A 235 -15.19 2.14 -6.36
C GLU A 235 -14.96 1.27 -5.11
N ILE A 236 -14.40 0.06 -5.25
CA ILE A 236 -14.05 -0.81 -4.14
C ILE A 236 -12.98 -0.17 -3.25
N ILE A 237 -11.89 0.32 -3.82
CA ILE A 237 -10.80 0.95 -3.07
C ILE A 237 -11.29 2.22 -2.39
N ASP A 238 -12.07 3.05 -3.07
CA ASP A 238 -12.61 4.29 -2.50
C ASP A 238 -13.57 4.01 -1.34
N HIS A 239 -14.33 2.91 -1.39
CA HIS A 239 -15.15 2.45 -0.27
C HIS A 239 -14.30 2.14 0.98
N HIS A 240 -13.19 1.43 0.82
CA HIS A 240 -12.29 1.07 1.94
C HIS A 240 -11.36 2.20 2.40
N LEU A 241 -11.24 3.27 1.62
CA LEU A 241 -10.45 4.45 2.00
C LEU A 241 -11.17 5.38 2.99
N GLU A 242 -12.45 5.14 3.31
CA GLU A 242 -13.22 5.97 4.25
C GLU A 242 -13.07 7.48 4.00
N ALA A 243 -13.31 7.91 2.77
CA ALA A 243 -13.19 9.30 2.29
C ALA A 243 -11.74 9.84 2.15
N ARG A 244 -10.69 9.04 2.26
CA ARG A 244 -9.32 9.46 1.95
C ARG A 244 -9.12 9.53 0.43
N THR A 245 -8.81 10.70 -0.09
CA THR A 245 -8.62 10.90 -1.55
C THR A 245 -7.27 10.36 -2.03
N ILE A 246 -7.25 9.67 -3.16
CA ILE A 246 -6.02 9.26 -3.86
C ILE A 246 -5.50 10.42 -4.71
N MET A 247 -4.40 11.05 -4.29
CA MET A 247 -3.84 12.25 -4.93
C MET A 247 -3.16 11.93 -6.26
N SER A 248 -2.50 10.78 -6.40
CA SER A 248 -1.87 10.37 -7.66
C SER A 248 -2.89 10.29 -8.81
N ARG A 249 -4.13 9.86 -8.55
CA ARG A 249 -5.22 9.87 -9.54
C ARG A 249 -5.60 11.28 -9.98
N LYS A 250 -5.52 12.26 -9.07
CA LYS A 250 -5.78 13.67 -9.39
C LYS A 250 -4.67 14.22 -10.27
N VAL A 251 -3.42 13.99 -9.92
CA VAL A 251 -2.25 14.42 -10.70
C VAL A 251 -2.31 13.89 -12.14
N VAL A 252 -2.62 12.59 -12.33
CA VAL A 252 -2.76 12.02 -13.68
C VAL A 252 -3.85 12.73 -14.49
N ARG A 253 -5.01 12.98 -13.88
CA ARG A 253 -6.10 13.67 -14.55
C ARG A 253 -5.74 15.11 -14.93
N ASP A 254 -5.09 15.84 -14.01
CA ASP A 254 -4.71 17.22 -14.22
C ASP A 254 -3.63 17.33 -15.32
N LEU A 255 -2.69 16.36 -15.40
CA LEU A 255 -1.70 16.29 -16.48
C LEU A 255 -2.35 15.99 -17.85
N MET A 256 -3.31 15.05 -17.91
CA MET A 256 -4.03 14.75 -19.15
C MET A 256 -4.81 15.97 -19.66
N ALA A 257 -5.43 16.75 -18.78
CA ALA A 257 -6.13 17.97 -19.14
C ALA A 257 -5.19 19.05 -19.74
N LEU A 258 -3.97 19.15 -19.23
CA LEU A 258 -2.95 20.09 -19.76
C LEU A 258 -2.41 19.66 -21.15
N ASP A 259 -2.39 18.38 -21.46
CA ASP A 259 -1.98 17.88 -22.76
C ASP A 259 -3.07 18.10 -23.82
N ASP A 260 -4.35 18.01 -23.46
CA ASP A 260 -5.49 18.31 -24.33
C ASP A 260 -5.54 19.82 -24.70
N GLU A 261 -5.26 20.72 -23.74
CA GLU A 261 -5.20 22.17 -23.99
C GLU A 261 -4.03 22.60 -24.92
N LYS A 262 -2.97 21.81 -25.05
CA LYS A 262 -1.84 22.11 -25.94
C LYS A 262 -2.05 21.62 -27.36
N THR A 263 -3.09 20.86 -27.64
CA THR A 263 -3.37 20.21 -28.91
C THR A 263 -4.46 20.98 -29.68
N GLU A 264 -5.12 21.98 -29.06
CA GLU A 264 -5.99 22.98 -29.67
C GLU A 264 -5.21 24.26 -30.02
#